data_ef3d8a63cfc97fd704a97b9e4a56adef
#
_entry.id   ef3d8a63cfc97fd704a97b9e4a56adef
#
_cell.length_a   1.000
_cell.length_b   1.000
_cell.length_c   1.000
_cell.angle_alpha   90.00
_cell.angle_beta   90.00
_cell.angle_gamma   90.00
#
_symmetry.space_group_name_H-M   'P 1'
#
loop_
_entity.id
_entity.type
_entity.pdbx_description
1 polymer ?
#
loop_
_entity_poly.entity_id
_entity_poly.type
_entity_poly.pdbx_seq_one_letter_code
_entity_poly.pdbx_strand_id
1 'polypeptide(L)'
;MLLLALVGCSIASTTALGSIARSSAVVLRGGSTRARTLVASATATENPLLLQEGLPRFASIDAVHVKDAVATTLMQMERQFESLEASLPGGTTTPADLYAAVVEAMEKLEAPVDFSWGVVNHLMGVKNSDELRAAHGEMQSEVIKSTTKLSQSVAVFDALVALEKEAAALEPAQRRIVANSLAGMKLSGVGLKGEAKETFNKNRLRLGELSTTFSNNLLDATKAFSLVLRDKEQVKGLPPSALALAASRAAQAGEAGATAEAGPWKLGLDMPSYLPAMKFLQDRSVRGSLSRTSDCR
;
A
#
# COMPACT_ATOMS: atom_id res chain seq x y z
N MET A 1 7.36 -26.75 -3.21
CA MET A 1 6.05 -26.11 -3.02
C MET A 1 6.30 -24.90 -2.14
N LEU A 2 6.50 -23.75 -2.76
CA LEU A 2 6.80 -22.49 -2.09
C LEU A 2 5.49 -21.83 -1.64
N LEU A 3 5.30 -21.67 -0.33
CA LEU A 3 4.23 -20.84 0.24
C LEU A 3 4.71 -19.38 0.24
N LEU A 4 4.35 -18.61 -0.78
CA LEU A 4 4.42 -17.15 -0.74
C LEU A 4 3.29 -16.67 0.18
N ALA A 5 3.62 -16.26 1.39
CA ALA A 5 2.74 -15.46 2.21
C ALA A 5 2.71 -14.04 1.64
N LEU A 6 1.75 -13.78 0.78
CA LEU A 6 1.35 -12.45 0.37
C LEU A 6 0.93 -11.68 1.63
N VAL A 7 1.61 -10.57 1.89
CA VAL A 7 1.07 -9.51 2.76
C VAL A 7 -0.21 -9.04 2.08
N GLY A 8 -1.34 -9.49 2.62
CA GLY A 8 -2.64 -9.24 2.04
C GLY A 8 -2.99 -7.77 2.09
N CYS A 9 -3.04 -7.14 0.93
CA CYS A 9 -3.77 -5.91 0.73
C CYS A 9 -5.25 -6.25 0.80
N SER A 10 -5.88 -5.99 1.95
CA SER A 10 -7.33 -6.14 2.13
C SER A 10 -8.01 -4.96 1.47
N ILE A 11 -8.53 -5.18 0.26
CA ILE A 11 -9.47 -4.24 -0.36
C ILE A 11 -10.85 -4.61 0.15
N ALA A 12 -11.30 -3.93 1.19
CA ALA A 12 -12.69 -3.95 1.60
C ALA A 12 -13.41 -2.77 0.93
N SER A 13 -14.11 -3.05 -0.17
CA SER A 13 -15.09 -2.13 -0.74
C SER A 13 -16.35 -2.16 0.13
N THR A 14 -16.63 -1.09 0.85
CA THR A 14 -17.95 -0.84 1.44
C THR A 14 -18.54 0.43 0.86
N THR A 15 -19.55 0.26 0.01
CA THR A 15 -20.49 1.30 -0.41
C THR A 15 -21.38 1.66 0.78
N ALA A 16 -21.29 2.89 1.26
CA ALA A 16 -22.27 3.47 2.16
C ALA A 16 -22.96 4.65 1.48
N LEU A 17 -24.26 4.47 1.28
CA LEU A 17 -25.21 5.49 0.80
C LEU A 17 -25.45 6.56 1.88
N GLY A 18 -25.63 7.75 1.35
CA GLY A 18 -25.80 9.03 1.94
C GLY A 18 -26.74 9.23 3.13
N SER A 19 -26.42 10.28 3.85
CA SER A 19 -27.40 11.06 4.60
C SER A 19 -27.10 12.55 4.43
N ILE A 20 -28.05 13.25 3.83
CA ILE A 20 -28.04 14.70 3.61
C ILE A 20 -28.49 15.35 4.92
N ALA A 21 -27.59 16.02 5.60
CA ALA A 21 -27.94 16.93 6.69
C ALA A 21 -27.95 18.39 6.16
N ARG A 22 -29.14 19.00 6.12
CA ARG A 22 -29.34 20.42 5.83
C ARG A 22 -28.91 21.24 7.04
N SER A 23 -27.92 22.10 6.90
CA SER A 23 -27.63 23.15 7.89
C SER A 23 -28.27 24.46 7.50
N SER A 24 -29.15 24.93 8.36
CA SER A 24 -29.81 26.25 8.26
C SER A 24 -28.85 27.34 8.68
N ALA A 25 -28.67 28.33 7.80
CA ALA A 25 -27.91 29.54 8.08
C ALA A 25 -28.75 30.50 8.94
N VAL A 26 -28.22 30.85 10.12
CA VAL A 26 -28.72 31.99 10.92
C VAL A 26 -27.86 33.22 10.61
N VAL A 27 -28.50 34.23 10.04
CA VAL A 27 -27.90 35.55 9.80
C VAL A 27 -28.03 36.38 11.09
N LEU A 28 -26.92 36.77 11.69
CA LEU A 28 -26.87 37.84 12.68
C LEU A 28 -26.12 39.04 12.10
N ARG A 29 -26.88 40.14 11.93
CA ARG A 29 -26.38 41.51 11.65
C ARG A 29 -25.87 42.16 12.94
N GLY A 30 -24.77 42.87 12.85
CA GLY A 30 -24.50 43.99 13.73
C GLY A 30 -23.06 44.24 14.12
N GLY A 31 -22.41 45.22 13.51
CA GLY A 31 -21.68 46.26 14.25
C GLY A 31 -20.16 46.21 14.35
N SER A 32 -19.57 47.20 13.65
CA SER A 32 -18.41 48.01 14.07
C SER A 32 -16.98 47.48 13.90
N THR A 33 -16.35 48.14 13.01
CA THR A 33 -14.96 48.39 12.64
C THR A 33 -13.92 48.22 13.78
N ARG A 34 -12.97 47.32 13.59
CA ARG A 34 -11.56 47.47 13.94
C ARG A 34 -10.73 46.62 13.00
N ALA A 35 -10.05 47.30 12.07
CA ALA A 35 -9.05 46.68 11.22
C ALA A 35 -7.91 46.13 12.10
N ARG A 36 -7.92 44.84 12.37
CA ARG A 36 -6.75 44.09 12.82
C ARG A 36 -6.07 43.57 11.57
N THR A 37 -4.92 44.15 11.28
CA THR A 37 -3.96 43.57 10.32
C THR A 37 -3.65 42.15 10.78
N LEU A 38 -4.38 41.19 10.18
CA LEU A 38 -3.99 39.77 10.24
C LEU A 38 -2.75 39.67 9.37
N VAL A 39 -1.59 39.61 10.02
CA VAL A 39 -0.39 39.03 9.40
C VAL A 39 -0.83 37.67 8.95
N ALA A 40 -0.91 37.49 7.63
CA ALA A 40 -1.13 36.19 7.04
C ALA A 40 0.04 35.32 7.49
N SER A 41 -0.19 34.51 8.53
CA SER A 41 0.63 33.34 8.81
C SER A 41 0.61 32.53 7.52
N ALA A 42 1.76 32.37 6.89
CA ALA A 42 1.92 31.46 5.77
C ALA A 42 1.31 30.14 6.23
N THR A 43 0.21 29.75 5.63
CA THR A 43 -0.42 28.44 5.86
C THR A 43 0.64 27.41 5.52
N ALA A 44 1.20 26.77 6.53
CA ALA A 44 1.95 25.54 6.33
C ALA A 44 1.05 24.65 5.48
N THR A 45 1.48 24.32 4.27
CA THR A 45 0.69 23.51 3.35
C THR A 45 0.45 22.18 4.05
N GLU A 46 -0.80 21.90 4.38
CA GLU A 46 -1.17 20.69 5.11
C GLU A 46 -0.67 19.46 4.35
N ASN A 47 0.05 18.55 5.03
CA ASN A 47 0.65 17.39 4.38
C ASN A 47 -0.44 16.51 3.74
N PRO A 48 -0.42 16.33 2.40
CA PRO A 48 -1.49 15.65 1.68
C PRO A 48 -1.66 14.16 2.06
N LEU A 49 -0.66 13.53 2.65
CA LEU A 49 -0.74 12.16 3.20
C LEU A 49 -1.49 12.07 4.53
N LEU A 50 -1.74 13.19 5.20
CA LEU A 50 -2.56 13.27 6.42
C LEU A 50 -4.04 13.56 6.11
N LEU A 51 -4.36 13.92 4.87
CA LEU A 51 -5.72 14.21 4.43
C LEU A 51 -6.41 12.90 3.99
N GLN A 52 -7.15 12.30 4.89
CA GLN A 52 -7.78 10.99 4.70
C GLN A 52 -9.20 11.06 4.13
N GLU A 53 -9.71 12.26 3.88
CA GLU A 53 -11.05 12.45 3.31
C GLU A 53 -11.02 12.30 1.78
N GLY A 54 -11.80 11.34 1.27
CA GLY A 54 -11.94 11.08 -0.15
C GLY A 54 -10.76 10.31 -0.75
N LEU A 55 -10.46 10.57 -2.03
CA LEU A 55 -9.36 9.93 -2.73
C LEU A 55 -8.02 10.61 -2.42
N PRO A 56 -6.91 9.83 -2.38
CA PRO A 56 -5.58 10.40 -2.19
C PRO A 56 -5.26 11.45 -3.26
N ARG A 57 -4.70 12.58 -2.85
CA ARG A 57 -4.34 13.70 -3.74
C ARG A 57 -2.99 13.42 -4.42
N PHE A 58 -2.89 12.36 -5.23
CA PHE A 58 -1.65 11.87 -5.83
C PHE A 58 -0.80 12.95 -6.53
N ALA A 59 -1.43 13.96 -7.14
CA ALA A 59 -0.73 15.04 -7.84
C ALA A 59 0.08 15.97 -6.90
N SER A 60 -0.29 16.04 -5.63
CA SER A 60 0.36 16.89 -4.61
C SER A 60 1.23 16.10 -3.62
N ILE A 61 1.34 14.79 -3.79
CA ILE A 61 2.17 13.95 -2.92
C ILE A 61 3.56 13.78 -3.54
N ASP A 62 4.57 14.19 -2.76
CA ASP A 62 5.99 14.04 -3.08
C ASP A 62 6.75 13.35 -1.93
N ALA A 63 7.98 12.92 -2.19
CA ALA A 63 8.82 12.21 -1.23
C ALA A 63 9.02 12.95 0.10
N VAL A 64 9.08 14.28 0.08
CA VAL A 64 9.24 15.15 1.26
C VAL A 64 8.09 14.99 2.26
N HIS A 65 6.91 14.61 1.81
CA HIS A 65 5.73 14.43 2.66
C HIS A 65 5.73 13.12 3.46
N VAL A 66 6.52 12.13 3.04
CA VAL A 66 6.44 10.74 3.53
C VAL A 66 6.83 10.65 5.00
N LYS A 67 8.01 11.14 5.35
CA LYS A 67 8.57 10.98 6.69
C LYS A 67 7.67 11.55 7.77
N ASP A 68 7.28 12.81 7.62
CA ASP A 68 6.47 13.52 8.62
C ASP A 68 5.06 12.93 8.75
N ALA A 69 4.43 12.55 7.62
CA ALA A 69 3.11 11.96 7.65
C ALA A 69 3.12 10.58 8.33
N VAL A 70 4.03 9.70 7.91
CA VAL A 70 4.11 8.35 8.45
C VAL A 70 4.51 8.38 9.93
N ALA A 71 5.49 9.20 10.32
CA ALA A 71 5.86 9.35 11.73
C ALA A 71 4.69 9.87 12.58
N THR A 72 3.93 10.84 12.06
CA THR A 72 2.75 11.38 12.75
C THR A 72 1.68 10.33 12.95
N THR A 73 1.33 9.60 11.89
CA THR A 73 0.28 8.56 11.96
C THR A 73 0.70 7.38 12.84
N LEU A 74 1.97 6.95 12.81
CA LEU A 74 2.51 5.92 13.70
C LEU A 74 2.44 6.35 15.17
N MET A 75 2.86 7.57 15.49
CA MET A 75 2.79 8.10 16.86
C MET A 75 1.35 8.18 17.38
N GLN A 76 0.41 8.59 16.54
CA GLN A 76 -1.01 8.63 16.90
C GLN A 76 -1.56 7.23 17.13
N MET A 77 -1.26 6.28 16.24
CA MET A 77 -1.65 4.88 16.34
C MET A 77 -1.13 4.26 17.64
N GLU A 78 0.16 4.41 17.94
CA GLU A 78 0.76 3.83 19.16
C GLU A 78 0.15 4.40 20.44
N ARG A 79 -0.10 5.71 20.49
CA ARG A 79 -0.77 6.34 21.64
C ARG A 79 -2.20 5.85 21.83
N GLN A 80 -2.96 5.73 20.74
CA GLN A 80 -4.33 5.21 20.79
C GLN A 80 -4.33 3.74 21.18
N PHE A 81 -3.36 2.98 20.69
CA PHE A 81 -3.18 1.58 21.01
C PHE A 81 -2.87 1.35 22.51
N GLU A 82 -1.98 2.12 23.11
CA GLU A 82 -1.70 2.06 24.54
C GLU A 82 -2.96 2.37 25.37
N SER A 83 -3.75 3.34 24.95
CA SER A 83 -5.04 3.65 25.58
C SER A 83 -6.05 2.50 25.41
N LEU A 84 -6.07 1.86 24.24
CA LEU A 84 -6.91 0.70 23.97
C LEU A 84 -6.53 -0.46 24.90
N GLU A 85 -5.26 -0.87 24.94
CA GLU A 85 -4.80 -1.96 25.82
C GLU A 85 -5.17 -1.72 27.29
N ALA A 86 -5.02 -0.48 27.77
CA ALA A 86 -5.37 -0.11 29.13
C ALA A 86 -6.89 -0.13 29.41
N SER A 87 -7.72 0.02 28.37
CA SER A 87 -9.19 0.06 28.47
C SER A 87 -9.86 -1.29 28.21
N LEU A 88 -9.10 -2.30 27.74
CA LEU A 88 -9.67 -3.61 27.46
C LEU A 88 -10.29 -4.22 28.73
N PRO A 89 -11.55 -4.64 28.66
CA PRO A 89 -12.28 -5.02 29.85
C PRO A 89 -11.73 -6.32 30.48
N GLY A 90 -11.40 -6.23 31.74
CA GLY A 90 -11.11 -7.40 32.59
C GLY A 90 -12.36 -8.06 33.17
N GLY A 91 -13.58 -7.67 32.72
CA GLY A 91 -14.84 -8.08 33.29
C GLY A 91 -15.92 -8.48 32.28
N THR A 92 -17.10 -8.81 32.78
CA THR A 92 -18.24 -9.23 31.96
C THR A 92 -18.76 -8.07 31.11
N THR A 93 -18.57 -8.19 29.80
CA THR A 93 -19.12 -7.25 28.79
C THR A 93 -19.89 -8.05 27.75
N THR A 94 -20.81 -7.42 27.01
CA THR A 94 -21.51 -8.15 25.95
C THR A 94 -20.57 -8.45 24.79
N PRO A 95 -20.79 -9.54 24.03
CA PRO A 95 -19.97 -9.84 22.84
C PRO A 95 -19.96 -8.71 21.82
N ALA A 96 -21.07 -7.98 21.65
CA ALA A 96 -21.14 -6.83 20.74
C ALA A 96 -20.27 -5.67 21.23
N ASP A 97 -20.32 -5.34 22.52
CA ASP A 97 -19.48 -4.27 23.10
C ASP A 97 -18.01 -4.64 23.06
N LEU A 98 -17.67 -5.91 23.32
CA LEU A 98 -16.29 -6.39 23.23
C LEU A 98 -15.78 -6.36 21.79
N TYR A 99 -16.62 -6.72 20.80
CA TYR A 99 -16.26 -6.63 19.39
C TYR A 99 -15.97 -5.19 18.98
N ALA A 100 -16.83 -4.26 19.37
CA ALA A 100 -16.61 -2.84 19.11
C ALA A 100 -15.35 -2.31 19.81
N ALA A 101 -15.13 -2.68 21.07
CA ALA A 101 -13.99 -2.24 21.86
C ALA A 101 -12.64 -2.79 21.37
N VAL A 102 -12.62 -3.93 20.68
CA VAL A 102 -11.38 -4.55 20.20
C VAL A 102 -11.26 -4.42 18.70
N VAL A 103 -12.18 -5.01 17.93
CA VAL A 103 -12.03 -5.12 16.47
C VAL A 103 -12.24 -3.78 15.78
N GLU A 104 -13.36 -3.10 16.06
CA GLU A 104 -13.62 -1.80 15.44
C GLU A 104 -12.65 -0.71 15.92
N ALA A 105 -12.20 -0.78 17.18
CA ALA A 105 -11.22 0.15 17.70
C ALA A 105 -9.84 -0.05 17.05
N MET A 106 -9.40 -1.31 16.86
CA MET A 106 -8.16 -1.62 16.12
C MET A 106 -8.23 -1.11 14.69
N GLU A 107 -9.31 -1.39 13.96
CA GLU A 107 -9.51 -0.90 12.59
C GLU A 107 -9.42 0.63 12.50
N LYS A 108 -10.05 1.35 13.44
CA LYS A 108 -10.04 2.81 13.47
C LYS A 108 -8.65 3.39 13.76
N LEU A 109 -7.88 2.77 14.65
CA LEU A 109 -6.53 3.28 14.98
C LEU A 109 -5.49 2.93 13.91
N GLU A 110 -5.66 1.86 13.15
CA GLU A 110 -4.76 1.46 12.07
C GLU A 110 -5.02 2.23 10.77
N ALA A 111 -6.27 2.63 10.51
CA ALA A 111 -6.68 3.27 9.27
C ALA A 111 -5.81 4.47 8.82
N PRO A 112 -5.36 5.40 9.70
CA PRO A 112 -4.47 6.50 9.30
C PRO A 112 -3.10 6.04 8.76
N VAL A 113 -2.52 5.02 9.38
CA VAL A 113 -1.24 4.44 8.92
C VAL A 113 -1.45 3.67 7.63
N ASP A 114 -2.50 2.86 7.55
CA ASP A 114 -2.84 2.10 6.35
C ASP A 114 -3.06 3.01 5.14
N PHE A 115 -3.72 4.15 5.34
CA PHE A 115 -3.89 5.14 4.29
C PHE A 115 -2.54 5.74 3.87
N SER A 116 -1.80 6.35 4.79
CA SER A 116 -0.56 7.06 4.47
C SER A 116 0.51 6.13 3.91
N TRP A 117 0.75 4.99 4.56
CA TRP A 117 1.73 4.00 4.12
C TRP A 117 1.29 3.25 2.86
N GLY A 118 -0.01 2.96 2.74
CA GLY A 118 -0.59 2.36 1.53
C GLY A 118 -0.40 3.23 0.30
N VAL A 119 -0.62 4.55 0.42
CA VAL A 119 -0.36 5.52 -0.67
C VAL A 119 1.13 5.56 -1.03
N VAL A 120 2.03 5.59 -0.05
CA VAL A 120 3.48 5.56 -0.29
C VAL A 120 3.88 4.28 -1.03
N ASN A 121 3.43 3.12 -0.58
CA ASN A 121 3.69 1.84 -1.25
C ASN A 121 3.14 1.80 -2.68
N HIS A 122 1.96 2.37 -2.91
CA HIS A 122 1.42 2.49 -4.26
C HIS A 122 2.32 3.34 -5.16
N LEU A 123 2.76 4.50 -4.67
CA LEU A 123 3.66 5.39 -5.42
C LEU A 123 5.02 4.74 -5.70
N MET A 124 5.53 3.90 -4.82
CA MET A 124 6.74 3.09 -5.06
C MET A 124 6.60 2.21 -6.32
N GLY A 125 5.39 1.75 -6.63
CA GLY A 125 5.12 0.93 -7.81
C GLY A 125 4.89 1.74 -9.11
N VAL A 126 4.30 2.95 -9.02
CA VAL A 126 3.81 3.68 -10.20
C VAL A 126 4.53 5.01 -10.48
N LYS A 127 5.07 5.69 -9.46
CA LYS A 127 5.81 6.96 -9.55
C LYS A 127 7.14 6.86 -8.79
N ASN A 128 7.87 5.79 -9.00
CA ASN A 128 9.12 5.50 -8.30
C ASN A 128 10.22 6.52 -8.64
N SER A 129 10.91 7.01 -7.59
CA SER A 129 12.10 7.85 -7.70
C SER A 129 13.10 7.52 -6.58
N ASP A 130 14.35 7.98 -6.71
CA ASP A 130 15.38 7.75 -5.70
C ASP A 130 15.02 8.42 -4.36
N GLU A 131 14.44 9.63 -4.40
CA GLU A 131 13.98 10.36 -3.22
C GLU A 131 12.83 9.61 -2.51
N LEU A 132 11.89 9.05 -3.28
CA LEU A 132 10.80 8.27 -2.71
C LEU A 132 11.30 6.96 -2.09
N ARG A 133 12.26 6.28 -2.74
CA ARG A 133 12.92 5.09 -2.19
C ARG A 133 13.64 5.38 -0.89
N ALA A 134 14.34 6.50 -0.81
CA ALA A 134 15.03 6.92 0.41
C ALA A 134 14.04 7.20 1.55
N ALA A 135 13.00 8.00 1.29
CA ALA A 135 11.97 8.32 2.27
C ALA A 135 11.19 7.07 2.73
N HIS A 136 10.86 6.15 1.81
CA HIS A 136 10.25 4.86 2.14
C HIS A 136 11.18 4.03 3.05
N GLY A 137 12.45 3.90 2.68
CA GLY A 137 13.44 3.12 3.43
C GLY A 137 13.63 3.62 4.87
N GLU A 138 13.63 4.95 5.09
CA GLU A 138 13.72 5.54 6.42
C GLU A 138 12.54 5.13 7.32
N MET A 139 11.34 5.04 6.77
CA MET A 139 10.12 4.79 7.56
C MET A 139 9.76 3.31 7.66
N GLN A 140 10.24 2.46 6.76
CA GLN A 140 9.86 1.04 6.68
C GLN A 140 10.12 0.29 7.99
N SER A 141 11.27 0.48 8.60
CA SER A 141 11.61 -0.20 9.85
C SER A 141 10.69 0.20 11.00
N GLU A 142 10.30 1.48 11.07
CA GLU A 142 9.40 1.99 12.11
C GLU A 142 7.98 1.44 11.91
N VAL A 143 7.49 1.43 10.68
CA VAL A 143 6.18 0.82 10.36
C VAL A 143 6.17 -0.66 10.76
N ILE A 144 7.23 -1.43 10.41
CA ILE A 144 7.30 -2.85 10.78
C ILE A 144 7.34 -3.05 12.30
N LYS A 145 8.08 -2.22 13.03
CA LYS A 145 8.15 -2.30 14.51
C LYS A 145 6.79 -2.02 15.13
N SER A 146 6.16 -0.91 14.75
CA SER A 146 4.86 -0.50 15.32
C SER A 146 3.77 -1.53 15.00
N THR A 147 3.63 -1.97 13.75
CA THR A 147 2.65 -3.00 13.38
C THR A 147 2.93 -4.36 14.04
N THR A 148 4.21 -4.68 14.28
CA THR A 148 4.58 -5.88 15.03
C THR A 148 4.18 -5.78 16.51
N LYS A 149 4.36 -4.59 17.15
CA LYS A 149 3.92 -4.32 18.52
C LYS A 149 2.42 -4.61 18.66
N LEU A 150 1.60 -4.09 17.77
CA LEU A 150 0.16 -4.29 17.77
C LEU A 150 -0.21 -5.79 17.59
N SER A 151 0.36 -6.43 16.58
CA SER A 151 0.06 -7.83 16.25
C SER A 151 0.57 -8.84 17.28
N GLN A 152 1.43 -8.43 18.20
CA GLN A 152 1.96 -9.23 19.31
C GLN A 152 1.39 -8.85 20.67
N SER A 153 0.30 -8.07 20.72
CA SER A 153 -0.38 -7.73 21.97
C SER A 153 -1.09 -8.92 22.57
N VAL A 154 -0.70 -9.29 23.77
CA VAL A 154 -1.35 -10.37 24.52
C VAL A 154 -2.75 -9.93 24.97
N ALA A 155 -2.93 -8.67 25.37
CA ALA A 155 -4.22 -8.15 25.82
C ALA A 155 -5.28 -8.20 24.70
N VAL A 156 -4.92 -7.76 23.49
CA VAL A 156 -5.81 -7.85 22.31
C VAL A 156 -6.07 -9.31 21.93
N PHE A 157 -5.05 -10.16 21.98
CA PHE A 157 -5.21 -11.59 21.71
C PHE A 157 -6.18 -12.27 22.67
N ASP A 158 -6.06 -12.02 23.98
CA ASP A 158 -6.92 -12.60 24.99
C ASP A 158 -8.38 -12.10 24.85
N ALA A 159 -8.57 -10.83 24.49
CA ALA A 159 -9.89 -10.28 24.20
C ALA A 159 -10.54 -10.94 22.95
N LEU A 160 -9.74 -11.19 21.89
CA LEU A 160 -10.22 -11.93 20.71
C LEU A 160 -10.53 -13.40 21.03
N VAL A 161 -9.77 -14.05 21.92
CA VAL A 161 -10.08 -15.41 22.42
C VAL A 161 -11.39 -15.42 23.20
N ALA A 162 -11.66 -14.37 23.98
CA ALA A 162 -12.95 -14.25 24.67
C ALA A 162 -14.11 -14.11 23.67
N LEU A 163 -13.95 -13.30 22.60
CA LEU A 163 -14.92 -13.20 21.52
C LEU A 163 -15.14 -14.50 20.75
N GLU A 164 -14.07 -15.28 20.52
CA GLU A 164 -14.19 -16.58 19.83
C GLU A 164 -15.05 -17.57 20.63
N LYS A 165 -14.97 -17.55 21.97
CA LYS A 165 -15.82 -18.40 22.83
C LYS A 165 -17.30 -18.05 22.74
N GLU A 166 -17.61 -16.78 22.47
CA GLU A 166 -18.97 -16.25 22.32
C GLU A 166 -19.38 -16.15 20.83
N ALA A 167 -18.73 -16.91 19.94
CA ALA A 167 -18.93 -16.83 18.49
C ALA A 167 -20.40 -17.00 18.05
N ALA A 168 -21.22 -17.72 18.82
CA ALA A 168 -22.64 -17.89 18.53
C ALA A 168 -23.44 -16.56 18.57
N ALA A 169 -22.98 -15.58 19.34
CA ALA A 169 -23.59 -14.26 19.46
C ALA A 169 -23.11 -13.26 18.40
N LEU A 170 -22.12 -13.63 17.58
CA LEU A 170 -21.57 -12.79 16.53
C LEU A 170 -22.17 -13.11 15.17
N GLU A 171 -22.25 -12.10 14.29
CA GLU A 171 -22.61 -12.28 12.90
C GLU A 171 -21.56 -13.14 12.14
N PRO A 172 -21.95 -13.88 11.08
CA PRO A 172 -21.02 -14.74 10.34
C PRO A 172 -19.74 -14.04 9.86
N ALA A 173 -19.85 -12.78 9.43
CA ALA A 173 -18.70 -11.97 9.02
C ALA A 173 -17.79 -11.65 10.20
N GLN A 174 -18.36 -11.24 11.33
CA GLN A 174 -17.63 -10.94 12.55
C GLN A 174 -16.88 -12.17 13.09
N ARG A 175 -17.51 -13.35 13.12
CA ARG A 175 -16.84 -14.61 13.49
C ARG A 175 -15.60 -14.88 12.63
N ARG A 176 -15.72 -14.68 11.32
CA ARG A 176 -14.60 -14.88 10.41
C ARG A 176 -13.48 -13.87 10.64
N ILE A 177 -13.81 -12.60 10.92
CA ILE A 177 -12.83 -11.57 11.27
C ILE A 177 -12.06 -11.97 12.53
N VAL A 178 -12.76 -12.34 13.61
CA VAL A 178 -12.14 -12.78 14.87
C VAL A 178 -11.22 -13.98 14.64
N ALA A 179 -11.68 -15.01 13.96
CA ALA A 179 -10.88 -16.20 13.66
C ALA A 179 -9.62 -15.88 12.84
N ASN A 180 -9.74 -15.01 11.81
CA ASN A 180 -8.62 -14.59 11.00
C ASN A 180 -7.63 -13.73 11.80
N SER A 181 -8.12 -12.82 12.64
CA SER A 181 -7.27 -11.99 13.52
C SER A 181 -6.48 -12.85 14.50
N LEU A 182 -7.11 -13.83 15.15
CA LEU A 182 -6.42 -14.78 16.01
C LEU A 182 -5.35 -15.58 15.28
N ALA A 183 -5.66 -16.08 14.08
CA ALA A 183 -4.68 -16.79 13.25
C ALA A 183 -3.51 -15.87 12.86
N GLY A 184 -3.81 -14.64 12.45
CA GLY A 184 -2.82 -13.62 12.11
C GLY A 184 -1.90 -13.28 13.27
N MET A 185 -2.43 -13.07 14.47
CA MET A 185 -1.64 -12.79 15.67
C MET A 185 -0.75 -13.96 16.07
N LYS A 186 -1.24 -15.21 15.98
CA LYS A 186 -0.43 -16.42 16.20
C LYS A 186 0.74 -16.48 15.21
N LEU A 187 0.49 -16.25 13.93
CA LEU A 187 1.51 -16.21 12.88
C LEU A 187 2.46 -15.01 13.04
N SER A 188 2.02 -13.94 13.67
CA SER A 188 2.84 -12.77 14.01
C SER A 188 3.64 -12.95 15.30
N GLY A 189 3.54 -14.11 15.97
CA GLY A 189 4.36 -14.47 17.09
C GLY A 189 3.91 -13.93 18.44
N VAL A 190 2.60 -13.68 18.65
CA VAL A 190 2.03 -13.20 19.92
C VAL A 190 2.41 -14.09 21.13
N GLY A 191 2.55 -15.39 20.92
CA GLY A 191 2.92 -16.34 21.97
C GLY A 191 4.44 -16.47 22.22
N LEU A 192 5.29 -15.84 21.41
CA LEU A 192 6.74 -15.94 21.54
C LEU A 192 7.26 -15.09 22.70
N LYS A 193 8.31 -15.62 23.39
CA LYS A 193 8.97 -14.96 24.52
C LYS A 193 10.48 -15.04 24.39
N GLY A 194 11.19 -14.12 25.07
CA GLY A 194 12.66 -14.12 25.15
C GLY A 194 13.33 -14.12 23.78
N GLU A 195 14.40 -14.87 23.62
CA GLU A 195 15.24 -14.94 22.43
C GLU A 195 14.44 -15.32 21.15
N ALA A 196 13.43 -16.20 21.26
CA ALA A 196 12.60 -16.58 20.14
C ALA A 196 11.80 -15.38 19.59
N LYS A 197 11.28 -14.52 20.46
CA LYS A 197 10.58 -13.29 20.07
C LYS A 197 11.53 -12.29 19.41
N GLU A 198 12.71 -12.10 19.98
CA GLU A 198 13.74 -11.21 19.44
C GLU A 198 14.19 -11.65 18.04
N THR A 199 14.48 -12.95 17.89
CA THR A 199 14.87 -13.54 16.60
C THR A 199 13.76 -13.39 15.57
N PHE A 200 12.51 -13.64 15.94
CA PHE A 200 11.36 -13.45 15.06
C PHE A 200 11.24 -11.99 14.57
N ASN A 201 11.33 -11.04 15.49
CA ASN A 201 11.22 -9.62 15.16
C ASN A 201 12.38 -9.13 14.28
N LYS A 202 13.62 -9.58 14.56
CA LYS A 202 14.79 -9.34 13.71
C LYS A 202 14.58 -9.88 12.30
N ASN A 203 14.06 -11.09 12.18
CA ASN A 203 13.77 -11.70 10.88
C ASN A 203 12.66 -10.97 10.11
N ARG A 204 11.62 -10.44 10.79
CA ARG A 204 10.60 -9.61 10.15
C ARG A 204 11.18 -8.34 9.55
N LEU A 205 12.03 -7.63 10.29
CA LEU A 205 12.72 -6.45 9.79
C LEU A 205 13.57 -6.80 8.56
N ARG A 206 14.39 -7.84 8.67
CA ARG A 206 15.27 -8.28 7.59
C ARG A 206 14.49 -8.70 6.34
N LEU A 207 13.37 -9.40 6.52
CA LEU A 207 12.48 -9.79 5.42
C LEU A 207 11.88 -8.58 4.72
N GLY A 208 11.47 -7.54 5.47
CA GLY A 208 11.00 -6.28 4.91
C GLY A 208 12.05 -5.60 4.03
N GLU A 209 13.28 -5.45 4.53
CA GLU A 209 14.42 -4.90 3.78
C GLU A 209 14.69 -5.68 2.49
N LEU A 210 14.79 -7.01 2.59
CA LEU A 210 15.06 -7.87 1.44
C LEU A 210 13.93 -7.82 0.40
N SER A 211 12.66 -7.78 0.84
CA SER A 211 11.51 -7.68 -0.05
C SER A 211 11.51 -6.35 -0.82
N THR A 212 11.81 -5.25 -0.15
CA THR A 212 11.93 -3.92 -0.81
C THR A 212 13.11 -3.89 -1.78
N THR A 213 14.28 -4.40 -1.37
CA THR A 213 15.45 -4.50 -2.24
C THR A 213 15.16 -5.34 -3.48
N PHE A 214 14.53 -6.50 -3.29
CA PHE A 214 14.14 -7.36 -4.41
C PHE A 214 13.18 -6.65 -5.37
N SER A 215 12.14 -5.99 -4.84
CA SER A 215 11.16 -5.27 -5.65
C SER A 215 11.80 -4.12 -6.45
N ASN A 216 12.70 -3.36 -5.83
CA ASN A 216 13.44 -2.30 -6.51
C ASN A 216 14.35 -2.86 -7.61
N ASN A 217 15.12 -3.91 -7.32
CA ASN A 217 16.00 -4.56 -8.29
C ASN A 217 15.20 -5.12 -9.48
N LEU A 218 14.05 -5.75 -9.22
CA LEU A 218 13.16 -6.26 -10.27
C LEU A 218 12.63 -5.13 -11.16
N LEU A 219 12.21 -4.02 -10.53
CA LEU A 219 11.73 -2.84 -11.26
C LEU A 219 12.83 -2.26 -12.14
N ASP A 220 14.04 -2.11 -11.60
CA ASP A 220 15.19 -1.54 -12.30
C ASP A 220 15.65 -2.44 -13.45
N ALA A 221 15.76 -3.74 -13.24
CA ALA A 221 16.06 -4.70 -14.30
C ALA A 221 15.00 -4.69 -15.42
N THR A 222 13.72 -4.56 -15.04
CA THR A 222 12.62 -4.46 -16.01
C THR A 222 12.71 -3.19 -16.85
N LYS A 223 13.06 -2.06 -16.23
CA LYS A 223 13.22 -0.77 -16.93
C LYS A 223 14.48 -0.71 -17.78
N ALA A 224 15.57 -1.31 -17.32
CA ALA A 224 16.86 -1.30 -18.02
C ALA A 224 16.82 -2.08 -19.33
N PHE A 225 16.02 -3.13 -19.41
CA PHE A 225 15.91 -3.91 -20.63
C PHE A 225 15.09 -3.22 -21.71
N SER A 226 15.62 -3.19 -22.93
CA SER A 226 14.87 -2.82 -24.12
C SER A 226 15.42 -3.53 -25.36
N LEU A 227 14.53 -4.01 -26.19
CA LEU A 227 14.85 -4.63 -27.47
C LEU A 227 14.18 -3.82 -28.58
N VAL A 228 15.00 -3.14 -29.38
CA VAL A 228 14.52 -2.38 -30.55
C VAL A 228 14.59 -3.27 -31.80
N LEU A 229 13.43 -3.49 -32.41
CA LEU A 229 13.26 -4.27 -33.64
C LEU A 229 13.03 -3.29 -34.80
N ARG A 230 13.70 -3.53 -35.93
CA ARG A 230 13.63 -2.65 -37.11
C ARG A 230 13.13 -3.39 -38.35
N ASP A 231 13.13 -4.70 -38.30
CA ASP A 231 12.64 -5.53 -39.39
C ASP A 231 11.21 -5.99 -39.10
N LYS A 232 10.33 -5.82 -40.07
CA LYS A 232 8.91 -6.18 -40.01
C LYS A 232 8.68 -7.69 -39.80
N GLU A 233 9.59 -8.52 -40.28
CA GLU A 233 9.51 -9.97 -40.06
C GLU A 233 9.72 -10.34 -38.57
N GLN A 234 10.54 -9.57 -37.84
CA GLN A 234 10.78 -9.79 -36.41
C GLN A 234 9.55 -9.56 -35.53
N VAL A 235 8.61 -8.73 -36.00
CA VAL A 235 7.37 -8.40 -35.26
C VAL A 235 6.14 -9.13 -35.80
N LYS A 236 6.33 -10.02 -36.78
CA LYS A 236 5.25 -10.77 -37.40
C LYS A 236 4.47 -11.59 -36.36
N GLY A 237 3.13 -11.50 -36.45
CA GLY A 237 2.22 -12.13 -35.51
C GLY A 237 1.76 -11.24 -34.36
N LEU A 238 2.46 -10.14 -34.05
CA LEU A 238 1.97 -9.23 -33.03
C LEU A 238 0.64 -8.58 -33.42
N PRO A 239 -0.32 -8.47 -32.49
CA PRO A 239 -1.58 -7.77 -32.75
C PRO A 239 -1.35 -6.26 -32.94
N PRO A 240 -2.23 -5.56 -33.68
CA PRO A 240 -2.10 -4.13 -33.99
C PRO A 240 -1.89 -3.23 -32.74
N SER A 241 -2.57 -3.54 -31.65
CA SER A 241 -2.43 -2.82 -30.38
C SER A 241 -1.03 -2.95 -29.78
N ALA A 242 -0.41 -4.13 -29.86
CA ALA A 242 0.96 -4.35 -29.40
C ALA A 242 1.99 -3.65 -30.30
N LEU A 243 1.78 -3.65 -31.62
CA LEU A 243 2.62 -2.90 -32.56
C LEU A 243 2.53 -1.38 -32.29
N ALA A 244 1.34 -0.85 -32.09
CA ALA A 244 1.14 0.56 -31.76
C ALA A 244 1.83 0.95 -30.43
N LEU A 245 1.71 0.13 -29.39
CA LEU A 245 2.40 0.33 -28.12
C LEU A 245 3.92 0.29 -28.27
N ALA A 246 4.45 -0.69 -29.01
CA ALA A 246 5.88 -0.85 -29.25
C ALA A 246 6.45 0.32 -30.06
N ALA A 247 5.74 0.81 -31.07
CA ALA A 247 6.12 1.99 -31.85
C ALA A 247 6.09 3.26 -31.01
N SER A 248 5.04 3.48 -30.18
CA SER A 248 4.96 4.62 -29.26
C SER A 248 6.15 4.64 -28.29
N ARG A 249 6.55 3.48 -27.76
CA ARG A 249 7.74 3.38 -26.89
C ARG A 249 9.05 3.61 -27.61
N ALA A 250 9.15 3.21 -28.86
CA ALA A 250 10.31 3.51 -29.68
C ALA A 250 10.42 5.03 -29.90
N ALA A 251 9.31 5.69 -30.25
CA ALA A 251 9.28 7.15 -30.42
C ALA A 251 9.65 7.89 -29.13
N GLN A 252 9.13 7.46 -27.97
CA GLN A 252 9.48 8.02 -26.65
C GLN A 252 10.97 7.82 -26.31
N ALA A 253 11.59 6.78 -26.84
CA ALA A 253 13.02 6.51 -26.67
C ALA A 253 13.90 7.24 -27.68
N GLY A 254 13.34 8.12 -28.53
CA GLY A 254 14.08 8.91 -29.50
C GLY A 254 14.28 8.25 -30.88
N GLU A 255 13.63 7.10 -31.13
CA GLU A 255 13.68 6.44 -32.44
C GLU A 255 12.82 7.23 -33.45
N ALA A 256 13.49 7.87 -34.42
CA ALA A 256 12.81 8.68 -35.43
C ALA A 256 11.92 7.83 -36.36
N GLY A 257 10.75 8.37 -36.71
CA GLY A 257 9.83 7.75 -37.66
C GLY A 257 9.14 6.48 -37.19
N ALA A 258 9.14 6.19 -35.89
CA ALA A 258 8.50 5.00 -35.34
C ALA A 258 6.98 5.02 -35.54
N THR A 259 6.45 4.04 -36.29
CA THR A 259 5.02 3.82 -36.53
C THR A 259 4.65 2.36 -36.31
N ALA A 260 3.36 2.10 -36.11
CA ALA A 260 2.86 0.72 -35.95
C ALA A 260 3.14 -0.14 -37.20
N GLU A 261 3.08 0.46 -38.40
CA GLU A 261 3.17 -0.20 -39.71
C GLU A 261 4.62 -0.42 -40.17
N ALA A 262 5.50 0.53 -39.86
CA ALA A 262 6.87 0.57 -40.41
C ALA A 262 7.98 0.44 -39.34
N GLY A 263 7.63 0.53 -38.04
CA GLY A 263 8.62 0.54 -36.96
C GLY A 263 9.42 1.83 -36.90
N PRO A 264 10.54 1.84 -36.16
CA PRO A 264 10.99 0.77 -35.27
C PRO A 264 10.06 0.49 -34.09
N TRP A 265 10.17 -0.72 -33.53
CA TRP A 265 9.34 -1.16 -32.40
C TRP A 265 10.24 -1.49 -31.21
N LYS A 266 9.91 -0.94 -30.03
CA LYS A 266 10.64 -1.19 -28.79
C LYS A 266 9.82 -2.09 -27.87
N LEU A 267 10.35 -3.29 -27.59
CA LEU A 267 9.79 -4.24 -26.63
C LEU A 267 10.53 -4.14 -25.28
N GLY A 268 9.78 -4.29 -24.21
CA GLY A 268 10.28 -4.38 -22.83
C GLY A 268 9.91 -5.69 -22.17
N LEU A 269 10.25 -5.81 -20.85
CA LEU A 269 9.88 -6.96 -20.02
C LEU A 269 8.62 -6.71 -19.18
N ASP A 270 7.99 -5.56 -19.30
CA ASP A 270 6.69 -5.30 -18.69
C ASP A 270 5.58 -6.13 -19.34
N MET A 271 4.58 -6.50 -18.57
CA MET A 271 3.52 -7.44 -19.01
C MET A 271 2.82 -7.03 -20.31
N PRO A 272 2.45 -5.75 -20.55
CA PRO A 272 1.84 -5.33 -21.82
C PRO A 272 2.73 -5.52 -23.05
N SER A 273 4.05 -5.56 -22.89
CA SER A 273 5.00 -5.83 -23.96
C SER A 273 5.35 -7.31 -24.06
N TYR A 274 5.73 -7.89 -22.92
CA TYR A 274 6.24 -9.26 -22.85
C TYR A 274 5.17 -10.31 -23.22
N LEU A 275 3.98 -10.22 -22.63
CA LEU A 275 2.96 -11.26 -22.82
C LEU A 275 2.46 -11.37 -24.26
N PRO A 276 2.12 -10.28 -25.00
CA PRO A 276 1.79 -10.37 -26.40
C PRO A 276 2.94 -10.91 -27.25
N ALA A 277 4.18 -10.52 -26.94
CA ALA A 277 5.35 -11.00 -27.65
C ALA A 277 5.51 -12.53 -27.49
N MET A 278 5.42 -13.04 -26.27
CA MET A 278 5.54 -14.49 -26.03
C MET A 278 4.38 -15.28 -26.64
N LYS A 279 3.19 -14.69 -26.70
CA LYS A 279 1.97 -15.37 -27.17
C LYS A 279 1.83 -15.37 -28.70
N PHE A 280 2.23 -14.28 -29.37
CA PHE A 280 1.88 -14.04 -30.77
C PHE A 280 3.06 -13.89 -31.73
N LEU A 281 4.25 -13.44 -31.24
CA LEU A 281 5.43 -13.33 -32.10
C LEU A 281 5.75 -14.66 -32.77
N GLN A 282 5.98 -14.66 -34.09
CA GLN A 282 6.40 -15.83 -34.83
C GLN A 282 7.93 -16.04 -34.74
N ASP A 283 8.71 -14.99 -34.65
CA ASP A 283 10.17 -15.08 -34.50
C ASP A 283 10.58 -15.70 -33.15
N ARG A 284 11.12 -16.92 -33.24
CA ARG A 284 11.58 -17.66 -32.04
C ARG A 284 12.81 -17.02 -31.39
N SER A 285 13.67 -16.39 -32.16
CA SER A 285 14.92 -15.79 -31.64
C SER A 285 14.60 -14.59 -30.75
N VAL A 286 13.65 -13.76 -31.19
CA VAL A 286 13.13 -12.62 -30.42
C VAL A 286 12.44 -13.10 -29.14
N ARG A 287 11.54 -14.09 -29.22
CA ARG A 287 10.92 -14.69 -28.02
C ARG A 287 11.98 -15.25 -27.06
N GLY A 288 12.98 -15.95 -27.58
CA GLY A 288 14.05 -16.53 -26.79
C GLY A 288 14.91 -15.47 -26.07
N SER A 289 15.13 -14.34 -26.68
CA SER A 289 15.83 -13.20 -26.05
C SER A 289 15.02 -12.61 -24.91
N LEU A 290 13.72 -12.39 -25.13
CA LEU A 290 12.80 -11.89 -24.09
C LEU A 290 12.68 -12.87 -22.92
N SER A 291 12.52 -14.19 -23.17
CA SER A 291 12.40 -15.20 -22.13
C SER A 291 13.64 -15.29 -21.27
N ARG A 292 14.83 -15.47 -21.88
CA ARG A 292 16.08 -15.55 -21.12
C ARG A 292 16.32 -14.36 -20.22
N THR A 293 16.05 -13.16 -20.73
CA THR A 293 16.24 -11.95 -19.93
C THR A 293 15.19 -11.83 -18.83
N SER A 294 13.96 -12.26 -19.09
CA SER A 294 12.90 -12.30 -18.07
C SER A 294 13.24 -13.27 -16.94
N ASP A 295 13.88 -14.39 -17.24
CA ASP A 295 14.24 -15.41 -16.25
C ASP A 295 15.45 -15.04 -15.39
N CYS A 296 16.27 -14.06 -15.85
CA CYS A 296 17.48 -13.59 -15.18
C CYS A 296 17.29 -12.30 -14.35
N ARG A 297 16.08 -11.76 -14.27
CA ARG A 297 15.79 -10.51 -13.52
C ARG A 297 15.37 -10.73 -12.06
#